data_b581d9aaff544837891c8e841eea9e73
#
_entry.id   b581d9aaff544837891c8e841eea9e73
#
_cell.length_a   1.000
_cell.length_b   1.000
_cell.length_c   1.000
_cell.angle_alpha   90.00
_cell.angle_beta   90.00
_cell.angle_gamma   90.00
#
_symmetry.space_group_name_H-M   'P 1'
#
loop_
_entity.id
_entity.type
_entity.pdbx_description
1 polymer ?
#
loop_
_entity_poly.entity_id
_entity_poly.type
_entity_poly.pdbx_seq_one_letter_code
_entity_poly.pdbx_strand_id
1 'polypeptide(L)'
;MKKIEAIIRKSKYSDVKEALHNVGVNFFSYWDATGRGNEKEGHVYRGVSYSTSDIQRRWLSIVVNDDFEEITIKTIIESAATGSVGDG
;
A
#
# COMPACT_ATOMS: atom_id res chain seq x y z
N MET A 1 -17.47 -10.67 -8.33
CA MET A 1 -16.05 -10.54 -8.12
C MET A 1 -15.62 -9.12 -8.05
N LYS A 2 -14.69 -8.83 -7.19
CA LYS A 2 -14.21 -7.48 -7.02
C LYS A 2 -12.72 -7.43 -7.17
N LYS A 3 -12.22 -6.36 -7.76
CA LYS A 3 -10.79 -6.16 -7.87
C LYS A 3 -10.42 -5.05 -6.93
N ILE A 4 -9.48 -5.30 -6.05
CA ILE A 4 -9.03 -4.34 -5.06
C ILE A 4 -7.60 -3.99 -5.38
N GLU A 5 -7.31 -2.71 -5.47
CA GLU A 5 -5.95 -2.27 -5.68
C GLU A 5 -5.50 -1.43 -4.52
N ALA A 6 -4.33 -1.67 -4.04
CA ALA A 6 -3.80 -0.94 -2.89
C ALA A 6 -2.35 -0.60 -3.13
N ILE A 7 -1.94 0.55 -2.68
CA ILE A 7 -0.56 0.98 -2.79
C ILE A 7 -0.06 1.13 -1.38
N ILE A 8 0.92 0.35 -1.00
CA ILE A 8 1.40 0.34 0.36
C ILE A 8 2.89 0.59 0.39
N ARG A 9 3.42 0.89 1.54
CA ARG A 9 4.85 1.02 1.69
C ARG A 9 5.47 -0.35 1.61
N LYS A 10 6.60 -0.45 0.95
CA LYS A 10 7.24 -1.76 0.83
C LYS A 10 7.59 -2.33 2.20
N SER A 11 7.87 -1.50 3.17
CA SER A 11 8.21 -1.99 4.48
C SER A 11 7.03 -2.63 5.19
N LYS A 12 5.82 -2.40 4.69
CA LYS A 12 4.65 -3.00 5.30
C LYS A 12 4.17 -4.24 4.56
N TYR A 13 4.83 -4.60 3.48
CA TYR A 13 4.34 -5.70 2.67
C TYR A 13 4.23 -7.00 3.45
N SER A 14 5.22 -7.32 4.26
CA SER A 14 5.18 -8.58 5.00
C SER A 14 4.00 -8.62 5.96
N ASP A 15 3.72 -7.49 6.61
CA ASP A 15 2.60 -7.44 7.53
C ASP A 15 1.28 -7.60 6.80
N VAL A 16 1.15 -6.95 5.64
CA VAL A 16 -0.07 -7.01 4.87
C VAL A 16 -0.26 -8.43 4.33
N LYS A 17 0.83 -9.03 3.84
CA LYS A 17 0.74 -10.36 3.28
C LYS A 17 0.31 -11.36 4.34
N GLU A 18 0.86 -11.25 5.53
CA GLU A 18 0.49 -12.18 6.57
C GLU A 18 -0.95 -11.96 7.02
N ALA A 19 -1.37 -10.71 7.13
CA ALA A 19 -2.72 -10.42 7.55
C ALA A 19 -3.73 -10.92 6.51
N LEU A 20 -3.41 -10.78 5.23
CA LEU A 20 -4.31 -11.28 4.20
C LEU A 20 -4.37 -12.80 4.23
N HIS A 21 -3.24 -13.45 4.49
CA HIS A 21 -3.23 -14.90 4.57
C HIS A 21 -4.15 -15.35 5.71
N ASN A 22 -4.12 -14.65 6.82
CA ASN A 22 -4.91 -15.04 7.97
C ASN A 22 -6.42 -14.92 7.76
N VAL A 23 -6.83 -14.12 6.80
CA VAL A 23 -8.25 -14.01 6.49
C VAL A 23 -8.61 -14.78 5.21
N GLY A 24 -7.69 -15.60 4.73
CA GLY A 24 -8.00 -16.46 3.60
C GLY A 24 -7.72 -15.88 2.23
N VAL A 25 -7.02 -14.77 2.15
CA VAL A 25 -6.74 -14.15 0.87
C VAL A 25 -5.28 -14.42 0.55
N ASN A 26 -5.01 -15.42 -0.25
CA ASN A 26 -3.65 -15.83 -0.52
C ASN A 26 -3.18 -15.62 -1.94
N PHE A 27 -4.02 -15.06 -2.79
CA PHE A 27 -3.69 -15.00 -4.18
C PHE A 27 -3.79 -13.57 -4.65
N PHE A 28 -2.71 -12.96 -4.97
CA PHE A 28 -2.73 -11.62 -5.51
C PHE A 28 -1.43 -11.35 -6.24
N SER A 29 -1.45 -10.34 -7.07
CA SER A 29 -0.26 -9.93 -7.81
C SER A 29 0.25 -8.64 -7.23
N TYR A 30 1.53 -8.36 -7.41
CA TYR A 30 2.03 -7.08 -6.96
C TYR A 30 3.19 -6.65 -7.83
N TRP A 31 3.49 -5.38 -7.80
CA TRP A 31 4.68 -4.87 -8.47
C TRP A 31 5.13 -3.63 -7.71
N ASP A 32 6.39 -3.29 -7.88
CA ASP A 32 6.95 -2.17 -7.15
C ASP A 32 6.94 -0.92 -8.02
N ALA A 33 6.73 0.20 -7.38
CA ALA A 33 6.69 1.47 -8.06
C ALA A 33 7.36 2.51 -7.21
N THR A 34 8.02 3.46 -7.84
CA THR A 34 8.63 4.57 -7.13
C THR A 34 7.82 5.79 -7.51
N GLY A 35 7.29 6.49 -6.51
CA GLY A 35 6.50 7.65 -6.80
C GLY A 35 7.00 8.84 -6.09
N ARG A 36 6.53 10.01 -6.47
CA ARG A 36 6.85 11.15 -5.76
C ARG A 36 5.71 11.49 -4.95
N GLY A 37 5.85 11.45 -3.73
CA GLY A 37 4.77 11.73 -2.87
C GLY A 37 4.60 13.15 -2.65
N ASN A 38 3.47 13.54 -2.21
CA ASN A 38 3.30 14.91 -1.92
C ASN A 38 3.32 15.10 -0.48
N GLU A 39 3.63 14.14 0.27
CA GLU A 39 3.62 14.36 1.65
C GLU A 39 4.70 15.26 1.99
N LYS A 40 5.60 15.47 1.16
CA LYS A 40 6.61 16.33 1.54
C LYS A 40 6.58 17.45 0.75
N GLU A 41 5.58 17.74 0.24
CA GLU A 41 5.54 18.78 -0.55
C GLU A 41 6.14 19.93 0.00
N GLY A 42 6.14 20.07 1.11
CA GLY A 42 6.64 21.26 1.58
C GLY A 42 8.07 21.38 1.43
N HIS A 43 8.73 20.40 1.23
CA HIS A 43 10.08 20.58 1.28
C HIS A 43 10.67 20.49 0.03
N VAL A 44 10.04 20.29 -0.90
CA VAL A 44 10.60 20.17 -1.99
C VAL A 44 11.22 21.30 -2.52
N TYR A 45 10.90 22.41 -2.24
CA TYR A 45 11.34 23.40 -2.92
C TYR A 45 12.62 23.71 -2.47
N ARG A 46 13.18 24.53 -2.85
CA ARG A 46 14.39 24.88 -2.46
C ARG A 46 15.36 24.15 -3.20
N GLY A 47 15.07 23.37 -3.94
CA GLY A 47 15.99 22.73 -4.65
C GLY A 47 16.70 21.77 -3.93
N VAL A 48 16.48 21.63 -2.83
CA VAL A 48 17.16 20.76 -2.12
C VAL A 48 16.63 19.51 -2.41
N SER A 49 17.32 18.73 -2.90
CA SER A 49 16.82 17.61 -3.25
C SER A 49 16.53 16.75 -2.29
N TYR A 50 15.63 16.58 -1.90
CA TYR A 50 15.34 15.71 -1.00
C TYR A 50 15.11 14.44 -1.61
N SER A 51 15.95 13.57 -1.49
CA SER A 51 15.73 12.29 -1.98
C SER A 51 14.52 11.72 -1.41
N THR A 52 14.09 12.25 -0.41
CA THR A 52 12.93 11.70 0.19
C THR A 52 11.74 11.85 -0.68
N SER A 53 11.84 12.56 -1.75
CA SER A 53 10.68 12.68 -2.55
C SER A 53 10.45 11.41 -3.34
N ASP A 54 11.38 10.51 -3.43
CA ASP A 54 11.16 9.30 -4.16
C ASP A 54 10.80 8.22 -3.18
N ILE A 55 9.55 7.86 -3.12
CA ILE A 55 9.07 6.92 -2.15
C ILE A 55 8.80 5.61 -2.81
N GLN A 56 9.29 4.57 -2.26
CA GLN A 56 9.09 3.26 -2.83
C GLN A 56 7.83 2.64 -2.30
N ARG A 57 7.00 2.19 -3.20
CA ARG A 57 5.73 1.63 -2.86
C ARG A 57 5.55 0.30 -3.54
N ARG A 58 4.68 -0.51 -3.00
CA ARG A 58 4.31 -1.77 -3.64
C ARG A 58 2.83 -1.71 -3.95
N TRP A 59 2.50 -2.05 -5.18
CA TRP A 59 1.13 -1.98 -5.63
C TRP A 59 0.60 -3.39 -5.59
N LEU A 60 -0.52 -3.61 -4.95
CA LEU A 60 -1.14 -4.92 -4.87
C LEU A 60 -2.41 -4.94 -5.69
N SER A 61 -2.65 -6.02 -6.39
CA SER A 61 -3.88 -6.18 -7.16
C SER A 61 -4.48 -7.50 -6.73
N ILE A 62 -5.65 -7.45 -6.13
CA ILE A 62 -6.27 -8.60 -5.53
C ILE A 62 -7.67 -8.76 -6.08
N VAL A 63 -8.00 -9.95 -6.57
CA VAL A 63 -9.34 -10.19 -7.07
C VAL A 63 -9.97 -11.15 -6.08
N VAL A 64 -11.12 -10.78 -5.52
CA VAL A 64 -11.77 -11.59 -4.53
C VAL A 64 -13.26 -11.72 -4.85
N ASN A 65 -13.90 -12.69 -4.25
CA ASN A 65 -15.32 -12.79 -4.38
C ASN A 65 -15.96 -11.66 -3.58
N ASP A 66 -17.19 -11.33 -3.92
CA ASP A 66 -17.86 -10.22 -3.28
C ASP A 66 -17.88 -10.37 -1.77
N ASP A 67 -17.98 -11.58 -1.26
CA ASP A 67 -18.02 -11.78 0.18
C ASP A 67 -16.75 -11.36 0.87
N PHE A 68 -15.65 -11.30 0.15
CA PHE A 68 -14.38 -10.96 0.75
C PHE A 68 -14.00 -9.50 0.56
N GLU A 69 -14.86 -8.73 -0.07
CA GLU A 69 -14.47 -7.35 -0.37
C GLU A 69 -14.20 -6.55 0.88
N GLU A 70 -15.11 -6.54 1.81
CA GLU A 70 -14.95 -5.71 2.99
C GLU A 70 -13.80 -6.19 3.86
N ILE A 71 -13.69 -7.50 4.06
CA ILE A 71 -12.63 -7.97 4.95
C ILE A 71 -11.26 -7.74 4.33
N THR A 72 -11.15 -7.81 3.01
CA THR A 72 -9.88 -7.58 2.36
C THR A 72 -9.47 -6.13 2.51
N ILE A 73 -10.39 -5.20 2.27
CA ILE A 73 -10.09 -3.78 2.38
C ILE A 73 -9.72 -3.45 3.82
N LYS A 74 -10.50 -3.94 4.78
CA LYS A 74 -10.23 -3.64 6.17
C LYS A 74 -8.89 -4.19 6.60
N THR A 75 -8.56 -5.39 6.17
CA THR A 75 -7.32 -6.02 6.55
C THR A 75 -6.12 -5.24 6.00
N ILE A 76 -6.23 -4.76 4.76
CA ILE A 76 -5.14 -3.99 4.19
C ILE A 76 -4.98 -2.67 4.93
N ILE A 77 -6.08 -2.00 5.21
CA ILE A 77 -6.00 -0.72 5.89
C ILE A 77 -5.37 -0.89 7.27
N GLU A 78 -5.79 -1.90 8.00
CA GLU A 78 -5.28 -2.07 9.34
C GLU A 78 -3.83 -2.52 9.37
N SER A 79 -3.42 -3.37 8.45
CA SER A 79 -2.07 -3.89 8.49
C SER A 79 -1.05 -2.97 7.84
N ALA A 80 -1.50 -2.10 6.96
CA ALA A 80 -0.57 -1.21 6.27
C ALA A 80 -0.47 0.16 6.90
N ALA A 81 -1.35 0.50 7.81
CA ALA A 81 -1.39 1.84 8.35
C ALA A 81 -0.18 2.10 9.23
N THR A 82 0.47 3.21 9.03
CA THR A 82 1.59 3.58 9.86
C THR A 82 1.29 4.87 10.60
N GLY A 83 0.17 5.47 10.30
CA GLY A 83 -0.15 6.74 10.93
C GLY A 83 0.47 7.92 10.21
N SER A 84 1.15 7.67 9.10
CA SER A 84 1.78 8.76 8.37
C SER A 84 1.01 9.09 7.15
N VAL A 85 1.20 10.27 6.66
CA VAL A 85 0.56 10.69 5.45
C VAL A 85 1.14 9.89 4.32
N GLY A 86 0.35 9.50 3.40
CA GLY A 86 0.83 8.77 2.24
C GLY A 86 0.79 7.28 2.37
N ASP A 87 0.28 6.76 3.45
CA ASP A 87 0.15 5.34 3.57
C ASP A 87 -1.03 4.89 2.79
N GLY A 88 -0.88 4.07 1.97
CA GLY A 88 -1.85 3.53 1.13
C GLY A 88 -3.26 3.64 1.43
#